data_8cc725185ca9bf06cbbb25495a9e3032
#
_entry.id   8cc725185ca9bf06cbbb25495a9e3032
#
_cell.length_a   1.000
_cell.length_b   1.000
_cell.length_c   1.000
_cell.angle_alpha   90.00
_cell.angle_beta   90.00
_cell.angle_gamma   90.00
#
_symmetry.space_group_name_H-M   'P 1'
#
loop_
_entity.id
_entity.type
_entity.pdbx_description
1 polymer ?
#
loop_
_entity_poly.entity_id
_entity_poly.type
_entity_poly.pdbx_seq_one_letter_code
_entity_poly.pdbx_strand_id
1 'polypeptide(L)'
;LSNEEVSLFIFCDYPSSRGWLETHGYEIFWTQISHQPFPLPTLFRHRTLLQREQHLREFEYIFHFDADVLFVGDIGSEILGEGLTATQHPSASYGNKDIYLGKDPKDIPLPVNSVDEPIWNLNQEWVSHSFEKNKKSKAFIPSEERKKYFAGAFQGGKSDLYIHAMQEMSYNIDTDLGQNIIARYHDESHWNRYLVDNPPKTILPFWYCFPEWEDWQSGVVAWKREVCVPEGKQVKMLCLDKDMHGGYESYRGNAKK
;
A
#
# COMPACT_ATOMS: atom_id res chain seq x y z
N LEU A 1 12.91 2.71 13.00
CA LEU A 1 13.83 3.84 12.75
C LEU A 1 14.48 4.26 14.08
N SER A 2 15.38 3.44 14.60
CA SER A 2 15.95 3.60 15.97
C SER A 2 16.85 4.83 16.15
N ASN A 3 17.24 5.50 15.07
CA ASN A 3 18.15 6.65 15.10
C ASN A 3 17.56 7.90 14.40
N GLU A 4 16.31 7.83 13.94
CA GLU A 4 15.65 8.92 13.23
C GLU A 4 14.57 9.53 14.13
N GLU A 5 14.38 10.83 14.01
CA GLU A 5 13.25 11.52 14.63
C GLU A 5 11.97 11.23 13.82
N VAL A 6 10.98 10.65 14.47
CA VAL A 6 9.74 10.20 13.82
C VAL A 6 8.55 10.92 14.43
N SER A 7 7.77 11.57 13.58
CA SER A 7 6.49 12.21 13.95
C SER A 7 5.33 11.48 13.27
N LEU A 8 4.22 11.34 13.99
CA LEU A 8 3.04 10.65 13.50
C LEU A 8 1.94 11.65 13.13
N PHE A 9 1.52 11.64 11.88
CA PHE A 9 0.35 12.38 11.41
C PHE A 9 -0.85 11.45 11.35
N ILE A 10 -1.83 11.67 12.21
CA ILE A 10 -3.00 10.80 12.34
C ILE A 10 -4.25 11.55 11.94
N PHE A 11 -4.95 11.01 10.95
CA PHE A 11 -6.22 11.51 10.45
C PHE A 11 -7.31 10.53 10.83
N CYS A 12 -8.19 10.92 11.72
CA CYS A 12 -9.18 10.00 12.29
C CYS A 12 -10.53 10.69 12.48
N ASP A 13 -11.59 9.96 12.19
CA ASP A 13 -12.98 10.39 12.43
C ASP A 13 -13.47 10.07 13.85
N TYR A 14 -12.68 9.32 14.64
CA TYR A 14 -13.06 8.88 15.98
C TYR A 14 -12.17 9.51 17.08
N PRO A 15 -12.65 10.55 17.77
CA PRO A 15 -11.84 11.36 18.69
C PRO A 15 -11.28 10.60 19.91
N SER A 16 -11.94 9.54 20.36
CA SER A 16 -11.52 8.81 21.57
C SER A 16 -10.22 8.04 21.42
N SER A 17 -9.74 7.81 20.19
CA SER A 17 -8.44 7.17 19.92
C SER A 17 -7.26 8.04 20.30
N ARG A 18 -7.44 9.36 20.40
CA ARG A 18 -6.37 10.32 20.64
C ARG A 18 -5.60 10.07 21.93
N GLY A 19 -6.32 9.92 23.04
CA GLY A 19 -5.71 9.79 24.37
C GLY A 19 -4.84 8.53 24.49
N TRP A 20 -5.20 7.45 23.81
CA TRP A 20 -4.40 6.22 23.81
C TRP A 20 -3.05 6.41 23.09
N LEU A 21 -3.07 7.11 21.96
CA LEU A 21 -1.86 7.36 21.15
C LEU A 21 -0.86 8.30 21.83
N GLU A 22 -1.36 9.32 22.54
CA GLU A 22 -0.52 10.30 23.25
C GLU A 22 0.32 9.68 24.38
N THR A 23 -0.01 8.46 24.85
CA THR A 23 0.73 7.80 25.94
C THR A 23 2.02 7.08 25.49
N HIS A 24 2.32 7.04 24.21
CA HIS A 24 3.42 6.19 23.66
C HIS A 24 4.70 6.96 23.29
N GLY A 25 4.80 8.25 23.66
CA GLY A 25 6.06 9.01 23.56
C GLY A 25 6.47 9.48 22.16
N TYR A 26 5.58 9.34 21.16
CA TYR A 26 5.78 9.92 19.83
C TYR A 26 5.25 11.34 19.75
N GLU A 27 5.86 12.18 18.91
CA GLU A 27 5.25 13.43 18.51
C GLU A 27 4.06 13.14 17.59
N ILE A 28 2.86 13.58 17.99
CA ILE A 28 1.63 13.24 17.27
C ILE A 28 0.92 14.50 16.80
N PHE A 29 0.76 14.61 15.48
CA PHE A 29 -0.08 15.61 14.83
C PHE A 29 -1.45 15.05 14.52
N TRP A 30 -2.40 15.29 15.41
CA TRP A 30 -3.76 14.81 15.25
C TRP A 30 -4.59 15.73 14.37
N THR A 31 -5.31 15.15 13.43
CA THR A 31 -6.29 15.85 12.60
C THR A 31 -7.62 15.08 12.62
N GLN A 32 -8.64 15.72 13.20
CA GLN A 32 -9.98 15.17 13.12
C GLN A 32 -10.55 15.38 11.72
N ILE A 33 -11.09 14.31 11.13
CA ILE A 33 -11.75 14.31 9.84
C ILE A 33 -13.21 13.90 9.99
N SER A 34 -14.02 14.16 8.99
CA SER A 34 -15.39 13.67 8.94
C SER A 34 -15.41 12.23 8.44
N HIS A 35 -16.27 11.42 9.05
CA HIS A 35 -16.53 10.06 8.56
C HIS A 35 -16.97 10.08 7.10
N GLN A 36 -16.40 9.18 6.31
CA GLN A 36 -16.73 9.02 4.91
C GLN A 36 -17.10 7.55 4.64
N PRO A 37 -18.18 7.28 3.87
CA PRO A 37 -18.49 5.92 3.47
C PRO A 37 -17.48 5.40 2.43
N PHE A 38 -17.20 4.10 2.47
CA PHE A 38 -16.37 3.46 1.44
C PHE A 38 -17.00 3.66 0.03
N PRO A 39 -16.23 3.98 -1.01
CA PRO A 39 -14.75 3.97 -1.08
C PRO A 39 -14.09 5.36 -0.86
N LEU A 40 -14.81 6.36 -0.38
CA LEU A 40 -14.30 7.72 -0.25
C LEU A 40 -13.04 7.85 0.64
N PRO A 41 -12.88 7.10 1.74
CA PRO A 41 -11.66 7.16 2.54
C PRO A 41 -10.38 6.84 1.73
N THR A 42 -10.45 5.86 0.83
CA THR A 42 -9.33 5.50 -0.03
C THR A 42 -9.13 6.52 -1.14
N LEU A 43 -10.21 6.96 -1.80
CA LEU A 43 -10.15 7.95 -2.88
C LEU A 43 -9.64 9.32 -2.38
N PHE A 44 -10.03 9.75 -1.18
CA PHE A 44 -9.67 11.07 -0.66
C PHE A 44 -8.45 11.05 0.27
N ARG A 45 -7.77 9.93 0.40
CA ARG A 45 -6.60 9.76 1.25
C ARG A 45 -5.59 10.88 1.05
N HIS A 46 -5.10 11.04 -0.17
CA HIS A 46 -4.07 12.04 -0.47
C HIS A 46 -4.54 13.47 -0.24
N ARG A 47 -5.77 13.79 -0.61
CA ARG A 47 -6.38 15.10 -0.30
C ARG A 47 -6.47 15.33 1.20
N THR A 48 -6.79 14.30 1.97
CA THR A 48 -6.87 14.38 3.43
C THR A 48 -5.50 14.66 4.04
N LEU A 49 -4.46 13.96 3.58
CA LEU A 49 -3.08 14.18 4.03
C LEU A 49 -2.60 15.61 3.69
N LEU A 50 -2.93 16.11 2.52
CA LEU A 50 -2.58 17.46 2.06
C LEU A 50 -3.21 18.60 2.88
N GLN A 51 -4.19 18.32 3.77
CA GLN A 51 -4.64 19.32 4.76
C GLN A 51 -3.51 19.75 5.71
N ARG A 52 -2.45 18.98 5.81
CA ARG A 52 -1.27 19.27 6.62
C ARG A 52 -0.02 19.54 5.78
N GLU A 53 -0.18 19.87 4.50
CA GLU A 53 0.92 20.04 3.56
C GLU A 53 2.05 20.94 4.09
N GLN A 54 1.73 22.07 4.73
CA GLN A 54 2.74 22.98 5.27
C GLN A 54 3.63 22.30 6.31
N HIS A 55 3.06 21.53 7.24
CA HIS A 55 3.83 20.77 8.22
C HIS A 55 4.58 19.61 7.57
N LEU A 56 3.94 18.89 6.63
CA LEU A 56 4.59 17.79 5.93
C LEU A 56 5.86 18.21 5.18
N ARG A 57 5.92 19.45 4.69
CA ARG A 57 7.11 20.01 4.03
C ARG A 57 8.29 20.28 4.97
N GLU A 58 8.08 20.23 6.29
CA GLU A 58 9.13 20.40 7.28
C GLU A 58 9.96 19.12 7.47
N PHE A 59 9.46 17.97 7.00
CA PHE A 59 10.12 16.67 7.09
C PHE A 59 10.89 16.33 5.82
N GLU A 60 11.99 15.63 5.97
CA GLU A 60 12.80 15.17 4.83
C GLU A 60 12.10 14.05 4.06
N TYR A 61 11.40 13.17 4.79
CA TYR A 61 10.66 12.03 4.24
C TYR A 61 9.24 11.98 4.78
N ILE A 62 8.33 11.52 3.95
CA ILE A 62 6.95 11.22 4.32
C ILE A 62 6.63 9.80 3.89
N PHE A 63 6.05 9.02 4.79
CA PHE A 63 5.53 7.69 4.50
C PHE A 63 4.09 7.58 4.96
N HIS A 64 3.26 7.02 4.11
CA HIS A 64 1.87 6.71 4.38
C HIS A 64 1.70 5.20 4.59
N PHE A 65 0.94 4.85 5.60
CA PHE A 65 0.52 3.48 5.90
C PHE A 65 -1.00 3.41 6.02
N ASP A 66 -1.58 2.30 5.57
CA ASP A 66 -2.97 1.98 5.88
C ASP A 66 -3.13 1.72 7.38
N ALA A 67 -4.31 2.05 7.92
CA ALA A 67 -4.58 1.90 9.36
C ALA A 67 -4.64 0.42 9.82
N ASP A 68 -4.75 -0.51 8.87
CA ASP A 68 -4.76 -1.96 9.08
C ASP A 68 -3.39 -2.61 8.83
N VAL A 69 -2.32 -1.85 8.99
CA VAL A 69 -0.94 -2.36 8.93
C VAL A 69 -0.37 -2.53 10.32
N LEU A 70 0.21 -3.70 10.59
CA LEU A 70 0.92 -4.01 11.83
C LEU A 70 2.41 -4.16 11.55
N PHE A 71 3.24 -3.38 12.25
CA PHE A 71 4.69 -3.53 12.21
C PHE A 71 5.12 -4.73 13.05
N VAL A 72 5.78 -5.70 12.44
CA VAL A 72 6.24 -6.95 13.07
C VAL A 72 7.76 -7.15 12.99
N GLY A 73 8.45 -6.22 12.39
CA GLY A 73 9.90 -6.18 12.30
C GLY A 73 10.43 -4.75 12.25
N ASP A 74 11.69 -4.58 12.58
CA ASP A 74 12.34 -3.27 12.54
C ASP A 74 12.43 -2.75 11.10
N ILE A 75 12.08 -1.49 10.93
CA ILE A 75 12.27 -0.73 9.70
C ILE A 75 13.38 0.26 9.94
N GLY A 76 14.42 0.21 9.11
CA GLY A 76 15.59 1.08 9.19
C GLY A 76 15.67 2.08 8.04
N SER A 77 16.90 2.50 7.78
CA SER A 77 17.19 3.47 6.71
C SER A 77 16.98 2.91 5.29
N GLU A 78 16.69 1.64 5.15
CA GLU A 78 16.44 1.00 3.85
C GLU A 78 15.22 1.57 3.11
N ILE A 79 14.32 2.26 3.83
CA ILE A 79 13.20 2.96 3.21
C ILE A 79 13.54 4.39 2.76
N LEU A 80 14.67 4.94 3.23
CA LEU A 80 15.09 6.33 3.04
C LEU A 80 15.95 6.45 1.77
N GLY A 81 15.32 6.51 0.61
CA GLY A 81 16.01 6.65 -0.68
C GLY A 81 16.00 8.08 -1.23
N GLU A 82 16.70 8.32 -2.32
CA GLU A 82 16.81 9.64 -2.98
C GLU A 82 15.59 10.01 -3.85
N GLY A 83 14.44 9.35 -3.64
CA GLY A 83 13.26 9.58 -4.43
C GLY A 83 11.99 9.07 -3.78
N LEU A 84 11.06 8.64 -4.62
CA LEU A 84 9.87 7.92 -4.16
C LEU A 84 10.24 6.49 -3.73
N THR A 85 9.55 6.03 -2.70
CA THR A 85 9.60 4.66 -2.19
C THR A 85 8.25 4.00 -2.44
N ALA A 86 8.26 2.84 -3.07
CA ALA A 86 7.06 2.07 -3.35
C ALA A 86 7.26 0.60 -2.95
N THR A 87 6.20 -0.03 -2.50
CA THR A 87 6.23 -1.42 -2.05
C THR A 87 5.65 -2.33 -3.11
N GLN A 88 6.37 -3.39 -3.44
CA GLN A 88 5.88 -4.42 -4.35
C GLN A 88 4.59 -5.03 -3.81
N HIS A 89 3.56 -5.11 -4.64
CA HIS A 89 2.32 -5.77 -4.24
C HIS A 89 2.54 -7.29 -4.12
N PRO A 90 2.12 -7.93 -3.01
CA PRO A 90 2.35 -9.36 -2.78
C PRO A 90 1.97 -10.25 -3.94
N SER A 91 0.80 -10.05 -4.51
CA SER A 91 0.30 -10.84 -5.64
C SER A 91 1.09 -10.67 -6.94
N ALA A 92 1.83 -9.59 -7.11
CA ALA A 92 2.73 -9.41 -8.25
C ALA A 92 4.02 -10.21 -8.13
N SER A 93 4.29 -10.80 -6.96
CA SER A 93 5.50 -11.57 -6.68
C SER A 93 5.30 -13.08 -6.83
N TYR A 94 4.16 -13.60 -6.38
CA TYR A 94 3.92 -15.03 -6.22
C TYR A 94 2.72 -15.58 -6.99
N GLY A 95 2.15 -14.86 -7.77
CA GLY A 95 0.83 -15.10 -8.22
C GLY A 95 0.63 -16.13 -9.33
N ASN A 96 1.40 -17.18 -9.57
CA ASN A 96 0.97 -18.22 -10.51
C ASN A 96 0.37 -19.43 -9.76
N LYS A 97 -0.96 -19.46 -9.73
CA LYS A 97 -1.79 -20.52 -9.18
C LYS A 97 -1.36 -21.91 -9.68
N ASP A 98 -1.02 -22.01 -10.96
CA ASP A 98 -0.75 -23.28 -11.63
C ASP A 98 0.65 -23.84 -11.32
N ILE A 99 1.59 -22.98 -10.92
CA ILE A 99 2.94 -23.42 -10.56
C ILE A 99 2.96 -24.13 -9.20
N TYR A 100 2.02 -23.80 -8.33
CA TYR A 100 2.05 -24.21 -6.92
C TYR A 100 1.00 -25.25 -6.55
N LEU A 101 -0.03 -25.47 -7.38
CA LEU A 101 -1.04 -26.50 -7.12
C LEU A 101 -0.40 -27.89 -7.13
N GLY A 102 -0.42 -28.54 -5.95
CA GLY A 102 0.07 -29.90 -5.77
C GLY A 102 1.59 -30.06 -5.62
N LYS A 103 2.36 -28.96 -5.49
CA LYS A 103 3.79 -29.03 -5.16
C LYS A 103 4.01 -28.91 -3.66
N ASP A 104 5.01 -29.64 -3.15
CA ASP A 104 5.51 -29.39 -1.81
C ASP A 104 6.04 -27.93 -1.76
N PRO A 105 5.73 -27.16 -0.72
CA PRO A 105 6.26 -25.81 -0.53
C PRO A 105 7.79 -25.70 -0.68
N LYS A 106 8.51 -26.77 -0.42
CA LYS A 106 9.99 -26.84 -0.58
C LYS A 106 10.44 -26.87 -2.04
N ASP A 107 9.54 -27.31 -2.95
CA ASP A 107 9.83 -27.43 -4.37
C ASP A 107 9.41 -26.18 -5.17
N ILE A 108 8.87 -25.18 -4.47
CA ILE A 108 8.50 -23.90 -5.06
C ILE A 108 9.76 -23.08 -5.20
N PRO A 109 10.23 -22.76 -6.42
CA PRO A 109 11.39 -21.90 -6.59
C PRO A 109 11.06 -20.54 -6.00
N LEU A 110 11.72 -20.21 -4.90
CA LEU A 110 11.65 -18.85 -4.37
C LEU A 110 12.10 -17.90 -5.47
N PRO A 111 11.44 -16.75 -5.64
CA PRO A 111 11.88 -15.72 -6.57
C PRO A 111 13.13 -15.04 -6.01
N VAL A 112 14.23 -15.77 -5.93
CA VAL A 112 15.50 -15.25 -5.41
C VAL A 112 16.50 -15.21 -6.53
N ASN A 113 16.55 -14.09 -7.20
CA ASN A 113 17.73 -13.75 -7.95
C ASN A 113 18.19 -12.38 -7.50
N SER A 114 19.21 -12.38 -6.66
CA SER A 114 19.85 -11.22 -6.06
C SER A 114 19.06 -10.51 -4.95
N VAL A 115 19.81 -10.06 -4.00
CA VAL A 115 19.37 -9.51 -2.70
C VAL A 115 18.60 -8.19 -2.85
N ASP A 116 18.57 -7.58 -4.04
CA ASP A 116 18.26 -6.18 -4.21
C ASP A 116 17.15 -5.83 -5.22
N GLU A 117 16.67 -6.77 -6.04
CA GLU A 117 15.56 -6.48 -6.95
C GLU A 117 14.40 -7.45 -6.78
N PRO A 118 13.18 -6.94 -6.50
CA PRO A 118 11.99 -7.77 -6.44
C PRO A 118 11.70 -8.42 -7.80
N ILE A 119 11.40 -9.72 -7.79
CA ILE A 119 10.95 -10.42 -9.00
C ILE A 119 9.50 -10.04 -9.27
N TRP A 120 9.21 -9.67 -10.51
CA TRP A 120 7.89 -9.29 -10.97
C TRP A 120 7.28 -10.39 -11.81
N ASN A 121 6.22 -11.00 -11.33
CA ASN A 121 5.44 -11.98 -12.07
C ASN A 121 4.09 -11.39 -12.50
N LEU A 122 4.11 -10.67 -13.61
CA LEU A 122 2.93 -9.98 -14.15
C LEU A 122 2.11 -10.82 -15.14
N ASN A 123 2.60 -12.02 -15.50
CA ASN A 123 1.93 -12.89 -16.50
C ASN A 123 0.68 -13.57 -15.97
N GLN A 124 0.26 -13.22 -14.75
CA GLN A 124 -0.91 -13.79 -14.15
C GLN A 124 -2.14 -13.03 -14.53
N GLU A 125 -3.17 -13.79 -14.81
CA GLU A 125 -4.49 -13.26 -15.11
C GLU A 125 -4.93 -12.24 -14.05
N TRP A 126 -4.67 -12.55 -12.78
CA TRP A 126 -5.01 -11.68 -11.65
C TRP A 126 -4.24 -10.35 -11.69
N VAL A 127 -2.92 -10.37 -11.84
CA VAL A 127 -2.11 -9.14 -11.88
C VAL A 127 -2.46 -8.30 -13.10
N SER A 128 -2.68 -8.94 -14.24
CA SER A 128 -3.13 -8.24 -15.44
C SER A 128 -4.50 -7.59 -15.25
N HIS A 129 -5.32 -8.13 -14.35
CA HIS A 129 -6.62 -7.58 -13.99
C HIS A 129 -6.55 -6.51 -12.90
N SER A 130 -5.42 -6.35 -12.20
CA SER A 130 -5.27 -5.33 -11.16
C SER A 130 -5.13 -3.92 -11.74
N PHE A 131 -4.55 -3.79 -12.91
CA PHE A 131 -4.42 -2.48 -13.56
C PHE A 131 -5.77 -1.91 -14.01
N GLU A 132 -5.90 -0.59 -13.92
CA GLU A 132 -7.06 0.10 -14.49
C GLU A 132 -7.08 -0.04 -16.01
N LYS A 133 -8.22 -0.52 -16.54
CA LYS A 133 -8.42 -0.79 -17.97
C LYS A 133 -9.34 0.21 -18.66
N ASN A 134 -10.08 1.01 -17.90
CA ASN A 134 -10.92 2.05 -18.45
C ASN A 134 -10.08 3.17 -19.04
N LYS A 135 -10.03 3.26 -20.37
CA LYS A 135 -9.25 4.28 -21.09
C LYS A 135 -9.65 5.72 -20.79
N LYS A 136 -10.82 5.93 -20.20
CA LYS A 136 -11.29 7.27 -19.80
C LYS A 136 -10.79 7.67 -18.42
N SER A 137 -10.36 6.71 -17.59
CA SER A 137 -9.80 6.98 -16.27
C SER A 137 -8.40 7.58 -16.38
N LYS A 138 -8.09 8.50 -15.50
CA LYS A 138 -6.75 9.05 -15.31
C LYS A 138 -5.76 8.02 -14.75
N ALA A 139 -6.26 6.93 -14.19
CA ALA A 139 -5.45 5.81 -13.72
C ALA A 139 -5.17 4.75 -14.79
N PHE A 140 -5.64 4.94 -16.04
CA PHE A 140 -5.42 3.98 -17.11
C PHE A 140 -3.94 3.80 -17.43
N ILE A 141 -3.50 2.53 -17.49
CA ILE A 141 -2.15 2.16 -17.91
C ILE A 141 -2.26 1.26 -19.15
N PRO A 142 -1.65 1.65 -20.30
CA PRO A 142 -1.57 0.82 -21.49
C PRO A 142 -0.90 -0.54 -21.18
N SER A 143 -1.27 -1.59 -21.91
CA SER A 143 -0.78 -2.96 -21.64
C SER A 143 0.73 -3.08 -21.71
N GLU A 144 1.37 -2.37 -22.63
CA GLU A 144 2.81 -2.34 -22.86
C GLU A 144 3.60 -1.64 -21.73
N GLU A 145 2.93 -0.81 -20.93
CA GLU A 145 3.52 -0.10 -19.79
C GLU A 145 3.35 -0.84 -18.45
N ARG A 146 2.55 -1.91 -18.43
CA ARG A 146 2.25 -2.70 -17.22
C ARG A 146 3.42 -3.61 -16.84
N LYS A 147 4.46 -3.04 -16.25
CA LYS A 147 5.71 -3.76 -15.93
C LYS A 147 5.87 -4.07 -14.44
N LYS A 148 5.27 -3.28 -13.57
CA LYS A 148 5.38 -3.38 -12.11
C LYS A 148 4.03 -3.01 -11.49
N TYR A 149 3.66 -3.68 -10.40
CA TYR A 149 2.45 -3.34 -9.66
C TYR A 149 2.77 -3.18 -8.18
N PHE A 150 2.46 -2.00 -7.64
CA PHE A 150 2.80 -1.58 -6.29
C PHE A 150 1.57 -1.54 -5.40
N ALA A 151 1.75 -1.89 -4.13
CA ALA A 151 0.70 -1.81 -3.12
C ALA A 151 0.42 -0.35 -2.71
N GLY A 152 -0.84 -0.07 -2.48
CA GLY A 152 -1.28 1.22 -1.94
C GLY A 152 -1.05 1.37 -0.44
N ALA A 153 -0.91 0.26 0.29
CA ALA A 153 -0.86 0.24 1.74
C ALA A 153 0.41 0.84 2.36
N PHE A 154 1.52 0.87 1.63
CA PHE A 154 2.77 1.52 2.04
C PHE A 154 3.42 2.24 0.86
N GLN A 155 3.48 3.55 0.95
CA GLN A 155 4.03 4.43 -0.08
C GLN A 155 4.62 5.69 0.54
N GLY A 156 5.57 6.34 -0.13
CA GLY A 156 6.19 7.56 0.38
C GLY A 156 7.48 7.95 -0.34
N GLY A 157 8.42 8.53 0.41
CA GLY A 157 9.75 8.94 -0.05
C GLY A 157 10.12 10.36 0.36
N LYS A 158 10.98 11.02 -0.41
CA LYS A 158 11.34 12.44 -0.21
C LYS A 158 10.08 13.31 -0.21
N SER A 159 9.94 14.17 0.79
CA SER A 159 8.72 14.96 1.04
C SER A 159 8.21 15.71 -0.17
N ASP A 160 9.06 16.47 -0.82
CA ASP A 160 8.64 17.28 -1.98
C ASP A 160 8.10 16.42 -3.12
N LEU A 161 8.74 15.27 -3.38
CA LEU A 161 8.33 14.36 -4.44
C LEU A 161 7.02 13.66 -4.08
N TYR A 162 6.87 13.25 -2.82
CA TYR A 162 5.64 12.57 -2.41
C TYR A 162 4.46 13.54 -2.27
N ILE A 163 4.68 14.77 -1.81
CA ILE A 163 3.65 15.82 -1.81
C ILE A 163 3.18 16.10 -3.25
N HIS A 164 4.12 16.23 -4.19
CA HIS A 164 3.76 16.39 -5.61
C HIS A 164 2.93 15.21 -6.13
N ALA A 165 3.33 13.97 -5.78
CA ALA A 165 2.56 12.78 -6.13
C ALA A 165 1.14 12.81 -5.56
N MET A 166 0.98 13.17 -4.28
CA MET A 166 -0.32 13.30 -3.64
C MET A 166 -1.20 14.36 -4.29
N GLN A 167 -0.64 15.50 -4.68
CA GLN A 167 -1.34 16.58 -5.38
C GLN A 167 -1.84 16.12 -6.75
N GLU A 168 -0.97 15.50 -7.54
CA GLU A 168 -1.35 15.00 -8.87
C GLU A 168 -2.39 13.87 -8.80
N MET A 169 -2.21 12.92 -7.89
CA MET A 169 -3.18 11.84 -7.70
C MET A 169 -4.54 12.37 -7.25
N SER A 170 -4.56 13.34 -6.33
CA SER A 170 -5.80 13.99 -5.90
C SER A 170 -6.53 14.66 -7.05
N TYR A 171 -5.80 15.41 -7.89
CA TYR A 171 -6.37 16.04 -9.08
C TYR A 171 -6.92 15.02 -10.08
N ASN A 172 -6.18 13.92 -10.30
CA ASN A 172 -6.59 12.86 -11.23
C ASN A 172 -7.83 12.12 -10.73
N ILE A 173 -7.91 11.84 -9.43
CA ILE A 173 -9.10 11.24 -8.80
C ILE A 173 -10.31 12.17 -8.93
N ASP A 174 -10.15 13.48 -8.68
CA ASP A 174 -11.24 14.45 -8.83
C ASP A 174 -11.72 14.54 -10.27
N THR A 175 -10.80 14.47 -11.22
CA THR A 175 -11.13 14.46 -12.65
C THR A 175 -11.96 13.23 -13.01
N ASP A 176 -11.58 12.05 -12.52
CA ASP A 176 -12.31 10.80 -12.73
C ASP A 176 -13.70 10.85 -12.08
N LEU A 177 -13.79 11.30 -10.83
CA LEU A 177 -15.07 11.44 -10.12
C LEU A 177 -16.00 12.43 -10.83
N GLY A 178 -15.47 13.52 -11.39
CA GLY A 178 -16.25 14.45 -12.22
C GLY A 178 -16.84 13.82 -13.48
N GLN A 179 -16.32 12.68 -13.92
CA GLN A 179 -16.82 11.87 -15.04
C GLN A 179 -17.58 10.62 -14.57
N ASN A 180 -17.90 10.50 -13.28
CA ASN A 180 -18.47 9.30 -12.66
C ASN A 180 -17.61 8.05 -12.85
N ILE A 181 -16.31 8.21 -12.85
CA ILE A 181 -15.33 7.11 -12.93
C ILE A 181 -14.73 6.91 -11.55
N ILE A 182 -14.71 5.66 -11.09
CA ILE A 182 -13.94 5.20 -9.94
C ILE A 182 -12.96 4.15 -10.45
N ALA A 183 -11.67 4.42 -10.31
CA ALA A 183 -10.64 3.48 -10.71
C ALA A 183 -10.73 2.17 -9.92
N ARG A 184 -10.33 1.07 -10.52
CA ARG A 184 -10.56 -0.31 -10.04
C ARG A 184 -10.15 -0.53 -8.59
N TYR A 185 -8.95 -0.08 -8.21
CA TYR A 185 -8.41 -0.13 -6.86
C TYR A 185 -8.17 1.29 -6.32
N HIS A 186 -9.11 2.17 -6.60
CA HIS A 186 -9.18 3.52 -6.06
C HIS A 186 -7.84 4.28 -6.20
N ASP A 187 -7.29 4.76 -5.10
CA ASP A 187 -6.01 5.47 -5.05
C ASP A 187 -4.80 4.61 -5.44
N GLU A 188 -4.81 3.30 -5.16
CA GLU A 188 -3.74 2.39 -5.59
C GLU A 188 -3.61 2.34 -7.12
N SER A 189 -4.73 2.39 -7.86
CA SER A 189 -4.70 2.48 -9.32
C SER A 189 -4.04 3.76 -9.80
N HIS A 190 -4.32 4.90 -9.14
CA HIS A 190 -3.70 6.19 -9.46
C HIS A 190 -2.21 6.21 -9.05
N TRP A 191 -1.85 5.60 -7.92
CA TRP A 191 -0.46 5.44 -7.51
C TRP A 191 0.35 4.66 -8.55
N ASN A 192 -0.18 3.52 -8.99
CA ASN A 192 0.47 2.72 -10.02
C ASN A 192 0.62 3.49 -11.34
N ARG A 193 -0.39 4.29 -11.74
CA ARG A 193 -0.30 5.15 -12.94
C ARG A 193 0.76 6.23 -12.77
N TYR A 194 0.80 6.89 -11.63
CA TYR A 194 1.79 7.93 -11.33
C TYR A 194 3.21 7.38 -11.42
N LEU A 195 3.44 6.17 -10.90
CA LEU A 195 4.76 5.53 -10.89
C LEU A 195 5.24 5.04 -12.26
N VAL A 196 4.39 4.97 -13.27
CA VAL A 196 4.83 4.72 -14.66
C VAL A 196 5.64 5.90 -15.16
N ASP A 197 5.17 7.11 -14.91
CA ASP A 197 5.84 8.34 -15.37
C ASP A 197 6.95 8.80 -14.38
N ASN A 198 6.80 8.45 -13.11
CA ASN A 198 7.69 8.84 -12.01
C ASN A 198 8.20 7.61 -11.26
N PRO A 199 9.08 6.79 -11.87
CA PRO A 199 9.49 5.51 -11.28
C PRO A 199 10.17 5.70 -9.91
N PRO A 200 9.81 4.86 -8.92
CA PRO A 200 10.38 4.96 -7.58
C PRO A 200 11.87 4.64 -7.63
N LYS A 201 12.66 5.32 -6.79
CA LYS A 201 14.09 5.03 -6.62
C LYS A 201 14.32 3.90 -5.63
N THR A 202 13.41 3.74 -4.67
CA THR A 202 13.44 2.65 -3.70
C THR A 202 12.23 1.74 -3.91
N ILE A 203 12.47 0.48 -4.16
CA ILE A 203 11.42 -0.53 -4.30
C ILE A 203 11.57 -1.51 -3.14
N LEU A 204 10.62 -1.47 -2.23
CA LEU A 204 10.57 -2.39 -1.12
C LEU A 204 9.92 -3.70 -1.54
N PRO A 205 10.48 -4.84 -1.12
CA PRO A 205 9.89 -6.13 -1.41
C PRO A 205 8.52 -6.30 -0.72
N PHE A 206 7.73 -7.25 -1.18
CA PHE A 206 6.36 -7.50 -0.71
C PHE A 206 6.27 -7.84 0.80
N TRP A 207 7.34 -8.25 1.47
CA TRP A 207 7.30 -8.47 2.93
C TRP A 207 7.26 -7.16 3.77
N TYR A 208 7.24 -6.00 3.11
CA TYR A 208 6.80 -4.72 3.66
C TYR A 208 5.29 -4.47 3.45
N CYS A 209 4.55 -5.45 2.95
CA CYS A 209 3.10 -5.42 2.79
C CYS A 209 2.58 -6.87 2.76
N PHE A 210 2.98 -7.70 3.72
CA PHE A 210 2.67 -9.12 3.75
C PHE A 210 1.25 -9.34 4.28
N PRO A 211 0.40 -10.16 3.62
CA PRO A 211 -0.93 -10.45 4.13
C PRO A 211 -0.86 -11.28 5.41
N GLU A 212 -1.74 -10.97 6.38
CA GLU A 212 -1.82 -11.69 7.65
C GLU A 212 -2.34 -13.12 7.48
N TRP A 213 -3.30 -13.31 6.58
CA TRP A 213 -3.95 -14.60 6.37
C TRP A 213 -3.07 -15.60 5.61
N GLU A 214 -2.94 -16.78 6.18
CA GLU A 214 -2.18 -17.89 5.59
C GLU A 214 -2.98 -18.65 4.54
N ASP A 215 -4.32 -18.61 4.61
CA ASP A 215 -5.25 -19.30 3.72
C ASP A 215 -6.17 -18.32 3.00
N TRP A 216 -5.80 -17.87 1.84
CA TRP A 216 -6.77 -17.18 1.02
C TRP A 216 -7.74 -18.18 0.38
N GLN A 217 -9.01 -18.15 0.77
CA GLN A 217 -10.06 -19.05 0.33
C GLN A 217 -10.38 -19.02 -1.17
N SER A 218 -9.68 -18.25 -1.96
CA SER A 218 -9.83 -18.24 -3.43
C SER A 218 -9.14 -19.41 -4.14
N GLY A 219 -8.69 -20.44 -3.42
CA GLY A 219 -7.97 -21.59 -3.96
C GLY A 219 -6.56 -21.27 -4.43
N VAL A 220 -5.99 -20.19 -3.96
CA VAL A 220 -4.59 -19.82 -4.14
C VAL A 220 -3.79 -20.34 -2.94
N VAL A 221 -2.55 -20.71 -3.19
CA VAL A 221 -1.57 -21.17 -2.21
C VAL A 221 -1.61 -20.33 -0.94
N ALA A 222 -1.66 -21.03 0.19
CA ALA A 222 -1.40 -20.43 1.48
C ALA A 222 -0.09 -19.62 1.43
N TRP A 223 -0.17 -18.34 1.77
CA TRP A 223 0.99 -17.49 1.90
C TRP A 223 1.72 -17.86 3.19
N LYS A 224 2.53 -18.90 3.15
CA LYS A 224 3.34 -19.30 4.31
C LYS A 224 4.59 -18.43 4.33
N ARG A 225 4.80 -17.72 5.44
CA ARG A 225 5.96 -16.84 5.64
C ARG A 225 7.27 -17.58 5.38
N GLU A 226 7.35 -18.83 5.87
CA GLU A 226 8.53 -19.68 5.75
C GLU A 226 8.87 -20.05 4.29
N VAL A 227 7.87 -19.99 3.41
CA VAL A 227 8.05 -20.35 1.99
C VAL A 227 8.23 -19.10 1.13
N CYS A 228 7.51 -18.02 1.48
CA CYS A 228 7.43 -16.84 0.64
C CYS A 228 8.53 -15.81 0.92
N VAL A 229 9.04 -15.77 2.16
CA VAL A 229 10.08 -14.82 2.54
C VAL A 229 11.45 -15.50 2.43
N PRO A 230 12.40 -14.94 1.69
CA PRO A 230 13.72 -15.54 1.53
C PRO A 230 14.43 -15.77 2.86
N GLU A 231 15.28 -16.82 2.92
CA GLU A 231 16.08 -17.12 4.10
C GLU A 231 16.89 -15.90 4.57
N GLY A 232 16.88 -15.64 5.87
CA GLY A 232 17.54 -14.48 6.47
C GLY A 232 16.77 -13.15 6.32
N LYS A 233 15.63 -13.13 5.64
CA LYS A 233 14.71 -11.98 5.59
C LYS A 233 13.56 -12.17 6.57
N GLN A 234 12.93 -11.07 6.94
CA GLN A 234 11.80 -11.05 7.87
C GLN A 234 10.64 -10.27 7.27
N VAL A 235 9.43 -10.70 7.56
CA VAL A 235 8.26 -9.86 7.36
C VAL A 235 8.42 -8.62 8.24
N LYS A 236 8.28 -7.46 7.63
CA LYS A 236 8.39 -6.16 8.32
C LYS A 236 7.03 -5.61 8.70
N MET A 237 6.06 -5.80 7.84
CA MET A 237 4.71 -5.31 8.03
C MET A 237 3.69 -6.35 7.56
N LEU A 238 2.63 -6.50 8.36
CA LEU A 238 1.45 -7.30 8.03
C LEU A 238 0.30 -6.37 7.63
N CYS A 239 -0.35 -6.68 6.51
CA CYS A 239 -1.67 -6.14 6.21
C CYS A 239 -2.69 -7.04 6.91
N LEU A 240 -3.36 -6.51 7.93
CA LEU A 240 -4.28 -7.25 8.78
C LEU A 240 -5.52 -7.67 7.99
N ASP A 241 -6.01 -8.86 8.29
CA ASP A 241 -7.27 -9.35 7.74
C ASP A 241 -8.44 -8.66 8.45
N LYS A 242 -9.14 -7.81 7.72
CA LYS A 242 -10.29 -7.05 8.24
C LYS A 242 -11.39 -7.96 8.77
N ASP A 243 -11.58 -9.15 8.18
CA ASP A 243 -12.60 -10.10 8.63
C ASP A 243 -12.23 -10.77 9.95
N MET A 244 -10.95 -10.99 10.22
CA MET A 244 -10.45 -11.49 11.50
C MET A 244 -10.50 -10.44 12.62
N HIS A 245 -10.36 -9.16 12.29
CA HIS A 245 -10.27 -8.05 13.24
C HIS A 245 -11.54 -7.19 13.33
N GLY A 246 -12.70 -7.73 13.09
CA GLY A 246 -13.98 -7.03 13.25
C GLY A 246 -14.79 -6.88 11.97
N GLY A 247 -14.29 -7.40 10.87
CA GLY A 247 -14.98 -7.58 9.60
C GLY A 247 -15.25 -6.33 8.78
N TYR A 248 -15.39 -6.55 7.50
CA TYR A 248 -15.90 -5.54 6.56
C TYR A 248 -17.27 -4.97 6.96
N GLU A 249 -18.06 -5.73 7.72
CA GLU A 249 -19.38 -5.29 8.17
C GLU A 249 -19.31 -4.24 9.28
N SER A 250 -18.32 -4.32 10.17
CA SER A 250 -18.07 -3.25 11.14
C SER A 250 -17.55 -1.98 10.47
N TYR A 251 -16.78 -2.14 9.39
CA TYR A 251 -16.24 -1.04 8.57
C TYR A 251 -17.29 -0.45 7.62
N ARG A 252 -18.14 -1.32 7.06
CA ARG A 252 -19.32 -0.92 6.26
C ARG A 252 -20.52 -0.62 7.15
N GLY A 253 -20.34 -0.72 8.46
CA GLY A 253 -21.36 -0.58 9.48
C GLY A 253 -22.18 0.66 9.29
N ASN A 254 -23.42 0.42 8.87
CA ASN A 254 -24.51 1.37 8.64
C ASN A 254 -24.78 1.83 7.20
N ALA A 255 -24.24 1.20 6.18
CA ALA A 255 -24.77 1.38 4.82
C ALA A 255 -26.12 0.64 4.59
N LYS A 256 -26.67 -0.02 5.64
CA LYS A 256 -28.01 -0.62 5.67
C LYS A 256 -28.80 -0.08 6.85
N LYS A 257 -29.07 1.22 6.84
CA LYS A 257 -30.23 1.80 7.54
C LYS A 257 -30.76 2.98 6.75
#